data_b147b25d97f6ff8771624734283be4b0
#
_entry.id   b147b25d97f6ff8771624734283be4b0
#
_cell.length_a   1.000
_cell.length_b   1.000
_cell.length_c   1.000
_cell.angle_alpha   90.00
_cell.angle_beta   90.00
_cell.angle_gamma   90.00
#
_symmetry.space_group_name_H-M   'P 1'
#
loop_
_entity.id
_entity.type
_entity.pdbx_description
1 polymer ?
#
loop_
_entity_poly.entity_id
_entity_poly.type
_entity_poly.pdbx_seq_one_letter_code
_entity_poly.pdbx_strand_id
1 'polypeptide(L)'
;EWKNDKYDGQGTFTFTNGTTKEGIWKDNKFQYAQKGPTDNTQTAINIQKTCSDDPTACTVFQLCSNAIIFSDGELNWSTSSDGLKYVEEAKKNGLSCNIKEQKPKVDLNKTYKVASGTGFYVSNTGHLITNDHVVDGCKDIKVQSNGVDIDTVLLATDPKNDLALLKANHTPSIYFSISDKDPEELQDVIVAGYPFGDDISSSIKFTQGIVSSLAGIGNDYSQFQIDAALQPGNSGGPIVDIYGNILGVAVANLGFQKIMDDYG
;
A
#
# COMPACT_ATOMS: atom_id res chain seq x y z
N GLU A 1 -31.00 2.06 30.07
CA GLU A 1 -30.93 1.77 31.55
C GLU A 1 -29.51 1.29 31.89
N TRP A 2 -29.11 1.52 33.17
CA TRP A 2 -27.83 1.03 33.69
C TRP A 2 -28.07 -0.22 34.50
N LYS A 3 -27.25 -1.27 34.26
CA LYS A 3 -27.29 -2.50 35.03
C LYS A 3 -25.87 -2.94 35.35
N ASN A 4 -25.55 -3.07 36.68
CA ASN A 4 -24.20 -3.43 37.15
C ASN A 4 -23.08 -2.54 36.52
N ASP A 5 -23.26 -1.21 36.57
CA ASP A 5 -22.35 -0.19 36.01
C ASP A 5 -22.10 -0.29 34.49
N LYS A 6 -22.99 -1.00 33.80
CA LYS A 6 -22.93 -1.13 32.35
C LYS A 6 -24.20 -0.63 31.67
N TYR A 7 -24.05 -0.13 30.47
CA TYR A 7 -25.16 0.27 29.62
C TYR A 7 -25.84 -0.99 29.07
N ASP A 8 -27.06 -1.25 29.53
CA ASP A 8 -27.85 -2.42 29.18
C ASP A 8 -29.31 -2.00 28.88
N GLY A 9 -29.88 -2.47 27.78
CA GLY A 9 -31.21 -2.11 27.31
C GLY A 9 -31.27 -1.02 26.28
N GLN A 10 -32.43 -0.43 26.05
CA GLN A 10 -32.67 0.60 25.06
C GLN A 10 -32.10 1.95 25.51
N GLY A 11 -31.44 2.63 24.60
CA GLY A 11 -30.91 3.98 24.85
C GLY A 11 -30.15 4.57 23.67
N THR A 12 -29.90 5.89 23.79
CA THR A 12 -29.08 6.66 22.86
C THR A 12 -27.73 6.95 23.51
N PHE A 13 -26.65 6.67 22.81
CA PHE A 13 -25.30 7.02 23.22
C PHE A 13 -24.72 8.08 22.28
N THR A 14 -24.21 9.17 22.85
CA THR A 14 -23.54 10.24 22.12
C THR A 14 -22.03 10.11 22.31
N PHE A 15 -21.30 9.96 21.23
CA PHE A 15 -19.84 9.90 21.23
C PHE A 15 -19.24 11.30 21.38
N THR A 16 -17.99 11.37 21.79
CA THR A 16 -17.25 12.65 21.97
C THR A 16 -17.11 13.47 20.70
N ASN A 17 -17.22 12.84 19.52
CA ASN A 17 -17.25 13.49 18.20
C ASN A 17 -18.63 14.03 17.79
N GLY A 18 -19.64 13.96 18.69
CA GLY A 18 -20.99 14.44 18.44
C GLY A 18 -21.91 13.46 17.69
N THR A 19 -21.43 12.29 17.29
CA THR A 19 -22.29 11.28 16.65
C THR A 19 -23.12 10.54 17.72
N THR A 20 -24.36 10.13 17.36
CA THR A 20 -25.25 9.39 18.25
C THR A 20 -25.58 8.02 17.68
N LYS A 21 -25.73 7.02 18.56
CA LYS A 21 -26.31 5.71 18.24
C LYS A 21 -27.47 5.41 19.16
N GLU A 22 -28.65 5.20 18.57
CA GLU A 22 -29.87 4.82 19.28
C GLU A 22 -30.21 3.36 18.99
N GLY A 23 -30.50 2.59 20.02
CA GLY A 23 -30.86 1.18 19.87
C GLY A 23 -30.71 0.38 21.16
N ILE A 24 -30.54 -0.93 21.02
CA ILE A 24 -30.33 -1.86 22.12
C ILE A 24 -28.85 -2.02 22.41
N TRP A 25 -28.51 -1.91 23.67
CA TRP A 25 -27.16 -2.05 24.21
C TRP A 25 -27.09 -3.22 25.17
N LYS A 26 -25.99 -3.91 25.25
CA LYS A 26 -25.70 -4.95 26.21
C LYS A 26 -24.24 -4.89 26.63
N ASP A 27 -23.97 -4.87 27.92
CA ASP A 27 -22.62 -4.82 28.49
C ASP A 27 -21.74 -3.71 27.86
N ASN A 28 -22.26 -2.50 27.67
CA ASN A 28 -21.64 -1.36 27.01
C ASN A 28 -21.42 -1.53 25.49
N LYS A 29 -21.92 -2.59 24.87
CA LYS A 29 -21.79 -2.83 23.44
C LYS A 29 -23.12 -2.60 22.73
N PHE A 30 -23.07 -1.85 21.62
CA PHE A 30 -24.21 -1.64 20.74
C PHE A 30 -24.56 -2.96 20.02
N GLN A 31 -25.82 -3.38 20.11
CA GLN A 31 -26.30 -4.62 19.50
C GLN A 31 -26.98 -4.35 18.15
N TYR A 32 -28.01 -3.53 18.15
CA TYR A 32 -28.74 -3.15 16.93
C TYR A 32 -29.59 -1.88 17.14
N ALA A 33 -29.86 -1.18 16.05
CA ALA A 33 -30.76 -0.01 16.07
C ALA A 33 -32.21 -0.44 16.17
N GLN A 34 -32.96 0.17 17.09
CA GLN A 34 -34.40 -0.06 17.19
C GLN A 34 -35.14 1.10 16.51
N LYS A 35 -35.99 0.80 15.50
CA LYS A 35 -36.93 1.77 14.95
C LYS A 35 -38.03 2.07 15.98
N GLY A 36 -38.18 3.33 16.33
CA GLY A 36 -39.30 3.79 17.16
C GLY A 36 -40.67 3.59 16.47
N PRO A 37 -41.79 3.60 17.21
CA PRO A 37 -43.12 3.42 16.65
C PRO A 37 -43.42 4.57 15.66
N THR A 38 -43.74 4.23 14.43
CA THR A 38 -44.13 5.18 13.38
C THR A 38 -45.53 5.70 13.64
N ASP A 39 -45.63 7.00 13.77
CA ASP A 39 -46.91 7.71 13.69
C ASP A 39 -47.51 7.58 12.28
N ASN A 40 -48.78 7.13 12.24
CA ASN A 40 -49.53 6.93 11.02
C ASN A 40 -50.06 8.28 10.50
N THR A 41 -49.45 8.82 9.47
CA THR A 41 -50.21 9.68 8.54
C THR A 41 -49.56 9.72 7.15
N GLN A 42 -50.37 9.31 6.19
CA GLN A 42 -50.27 9.48 4.76
C GLN A 42 -49.42 8.51 3.92
N THR A 43 -50.22 7.70 3.24
CA THR A 43 -50.00 6.85 2.09
C THR A 43 -49.11 7.47 1.01
N ALA A 44 -47.82 7.20 1.05
CA ALA A 44 -47.01 7.04 -0.15
C ALA A 44 -46.73 5.56 -0.26
N ILE A 45 -47.15 4.91 -1.33
CA ILE A 45 -46.80 3.54 -1.64
C ILE A 45 -45.29 3.50 -1.82
N ASN A 46 -44.56 3.24 -0.73
CA ASN A 46 -43.14 2.98 -0.78
C ASN A 46 -43.04 1.56 -1.33
N ILE A 47 -42.85 1.41 -2.64
CA ILE A 47 -42.48 0.14 -3.26
C ILE A 47 -41.11 -0.18 -2.67
N GLN A 48 -41.09 -0.97 -1.62
CA GLN A 48 -39.86 -1.46 -1.00
C GLN A 48 -39.21 -2.35 -2.06
N LYS A 49 -38.16 -1.83 -2.72
CA LYS A 49 -37.40 -2.59 -3.71
C LYS A 49 -36.91 -3.88 -3.05
N THR A 50 -37.17 -4.99 -3.70
CA THR A 50 -36.69 -6.29 -3.26
C THR A 50 -35.27 -6.52 -3.81
N CYS A 51 -34.55 -7.49 -3.25
CA CYS A 51 -33.22 -7.85 -3.74
C CYS A 51 -33.23 -8.26 -5.24
N SER A 52 -34.34 -8.82 -5.75
CA SER A 52 -34.50 -9.14 -7.16
C SER A 52 -34.59 -7.92 -8.06
N ASP A 53 -35.13 -6.81 -7.54
CA ASP A 53 -35.34 -5.58 -8.31
C ASP A 53 -34.11 -4.66 -8.23
N ASP A 54 -33.43 -4.65 -7.08
CA ASP A 54 -32.30 -3.77 -6.81
C ASP A 54 -31.24 -4.48 -5.94
N PRO A 55 -30.05 -4.76 -6.46
CA PRO A 55 -28.98 -5.41 -5.71
C PRO A 55 -28.57 -4.68 -4.43
N THR A 56 -28.78 -3.37 -4.35
CA THR A 56 -28.47 -2.58 -3.14
C THR A 56 -29.40 -2.89 -1.96
N ALA A 57 -30.57 -3.46 -2.24
CA ALA A 57 -31.53 -3.93 -1.23
C ALA A 57 -31.24 -5.35 -0.69
N CYS A 58 -30.24 -6.03 -1.27
CA CYS A 58 -29.88 -7.39 -0.87
C CYS A 58 -29.15 -7.42 0.48
N THR A 59 -29.40 -8.47 1.27
CA THR A 59 -28.47 -8.87 2.32
C THR A 59 -27.17 -9.40 1.70
N VAL A 60 -26.08 -9.44 2.45
CA VAL A 60 -24.78 -10.00 1.99
C VAL A 60 -24.96 -11.43 1.46
N PHE A 61 -25.75 -12.26 2.16
CA PHE A 61 -26.02 -13.64 1.73
C PHE A 61 -26.76 -13.69 0.39
N GLN A 62 -27.84 -12.91 0.23
CA GLN A 62 -28.61 -12.85 -1.02
C GLN A 62 -27.75 -12.31 -2.17
N LEU A 63 -26.94 -11.29 -1.89
CA LEU A 63 -26.05 -10.69 -2.87
C LEU A 63 -25.05 -11.72 -3.39
N CYS A 64 -24.33 -12.40 -2.49
CA CYS A 64 -23.39 -13.45 -2.89
C CYS A 64 -24.08 -14.64 -3.58
N SER A 65 -25.24 -15.10 -3.10
CA SER A 65 -25.97 -16.22 -3.72
C SER A 65 -26.38 -15.95 -5.17
N ASN A 66 -26.66 -14.69 -5.52
CA ASN A 66 -27.01 -14.29 -6.89
C ASN A 66 -25.80 -13.91 -7.74
N ALA A 67 -24.69 -13.55 -7.10
CA ALA A 67 -23.46 -13.11 -7.78
C ALA A 67 -22.53 -14.26 -8.18
N ILE A 68 -22.74 -15.48 -7.63
CA ILE A 68 -21.84 -16.61 -7.87
C ILE A 68 -22.51 -17.74 -8.65
N ILE A 69 -21.70 -18.49 -9.38
CA ILE A 69 -22.08 -19.76 -10.03
C ILE A 69 -21.06 -20.83 -9.62
N PHE A 70 -21.53 -22.08 -9.62
CA PHE A 70 -20.66 -23.24 -9.44
C PHE A 70 -20.40 -23.88 -10.80
N SER A 71 -19.14 -23.82 -11.27
CA SER A 71 -18.71 -24.44 -12.51
C SER A 71 -17.32 -25.03 -12.35
N ASP A 72 -17.08 -26.15 -13.04
CA ASP A 72 -15.79 -26.86 -13.02
C ASP A 72 -15.27 -27.22 -11.63
N GLY A 73 -16.19 -27.46 -10.68
CA GLY A 73 -15.87 -27.82 -9.30
C GLY A 73 -15.51 -26.64 -8.40
N GLU A 74 -15.64 -25.40 -8.86
CA GLU A 74 -15.28 -24.18 -8.13
C GLU A 74 -16.39 -23.12 -8.18
N LEU A 75 -16.37 -22.23 -7.18
CA LEU A 75 -17.21 -21.03 -7.18
C LEU A 75 -16.58 -19.96 -8.07
N ASN A 76 -17.38 -19.42 -8.97
CA ASN A 76 -16.99 -18.36 -9.89
C ASN A 76 -17.98 -17.20 -9.86
N TRP A 77 -17.56 -16.00 -10.26
CA TRP A 77 -18.48 -14.90 -10.48
C TRP A 77 -19.43 -15.22 -11.64
N SER A 78 -20.72 -14.91 -11.47
CA SER A 78 -21.70 -15.07 -12.52
C SER A 78 -21.35 -14.22 -13.74
N THR A 79 -21.43 -14.82 -14.92
CA THR A 79 -21.27 -14.14 -16.22
C THR A 79 -22.60 -13.94 -16.93
N SER A 80 -23.71 -14.38 -16.32
CA SER A 80 -25.04 -14.18 -16.89
C SER A 80 -25.48 -12.72 -16.79
N SER A 81 -26.30 -12.26 -17.74
CA SER A 81 -26.86 -10.90 -17.73
C SER A 81 -27.57 -10.57 -16.40
N ASP A 82 -28.28 -11.54 -15.84
CA ASP A 82 -29.02 -11.38 -14.59
C ASP A 82 -28.11 -11.39 -13.36
N GLY A 83 -27.00 -12.11 -13.41
CA GLY A 83 -26.02 -12.19 -12.32
C GLY A 83 -25.08 -11.00 -12.24
N LEU A 84 -24.73 -10.38 -13.37
CA LEU A 84 -23.73 -9.30 -13.42
C LEU A 84 -24.05 -8.13 -12.50
N LYS A 85 -25.30 -7.71 -12.37
CA LYS A 85 -25.70 -6.62 -11.48
C LYS A 85 -25.38 -6.91 -10.00
N TYR A 86 -25.47 -8.17 -9.59
CA TYR A 86 -25.11 -8.61 -8.22
C TYR A 86 -23.60 -8.74 -8.05
N VAL A 87 -22.88 -9.15 -9.12
CA VAL A 87 -21.41 -9.17 -9.12
C VAL A 87 -20.83 -7.77 -8.93
N GLU A 88 -21.35 -6.78 -9.65
CA GLU A 88 -20.92 -5.39 -9.53
C GLU A 88 -21.14 -4.85 -8.12
N GLU A 89 -22.35 -5.07 -7.56
CA GLU A 89 -22.66 -4.58 -6.21
C GLU A 89 -21.86 -5.34 -5.14
N ALA A 90 -21.63 -6.66 -5.30
CA ALA A 90 -20.80 -7.44 -4.38
C ALA A 90 -19.35 -6.92 -4.37
N LYS A 91 -18.76 -6.69 -5.54
CA LYS A 91 -17.40 -6.14 -5.67
C LYS A 91 -17.29 -4.72 -5.11
N LYS A 92 -18.26 -3.86 -5.38
CA LYS A 92 -18.35 -2.50 -4.85
C LYS A 92 -18.37 -2.49 -3.31
N ASN A 93 -19.02 -3.48 -2.70
CA ASN A 93 -19.06 -3.68 -1.25
C ASN A 93 -17.85 -4.47 -0.70
N GLY A 94 -16.85 -4.76 -1.51
CA GLY A 94 -15.63 -5.49 -1.09
C GLY A 94 -15.88 -6.96 -0.74
N LEU A 95 -16.95 -7.59 -1.26
CA LEU A 95 -17.28 -8.97 -0.97
C LEU A 95 -16.57 -9.92 -1.93
N SER A 96 -15.89 -10.94 -1.39
CA SER A 96 -15.28 -12.03 -2.18
C SER A 96 -16.25 -13.18 -2.46
N CYS A 97 -17.36 -13.28 -1.72
CA CYS A 97 -18.36 -14.35 -1.82
C CYS A 97 -17.77 -15.77 -1.80
N ASN A 98 -16.67 -15.98 -1.09
CA ASN A 98 -15.88 -17.22 -1.04
C ASN A 98 -15.31 -17.67 -2.40
N ILE A 99 -15.31 -16.80 -3.39
CA ILE A 99 -14.57 -17.06 -4.62
C ILE A 99 -13.09 -16.94 -4.28
N LYS A 100 -12.35 -17.99 -4.45
CA LYS A 100 -10.89 -17.93 -4.43
C LYS A 100 -10.48 -17.12 -5.65
N GLU A 101 -9.95 -15.93 -5.44
CA GLU A 101 -9.33 -15.18 -6.53
C GLU A 101 -8.32 -16.12 -7.20
N GLN A 102 -8.63 -16.54 -8.42
CA GLN A 102 -7.63 -17.22 -9.22
C GLN A 102 -6.55 -16.18 -9.45
N LYS A 103 -5.39 -16.40 -8.82
CA LYS A 103 -4.19 -15.61 -9.20
C LYS A 103 -4.12 -15.67 -10.72
N PRO A 104 -4.00 -14.54 -11.40
CA PRO A 104 -3.93 -14.55 -12.87
C PRO A 104 -2.92 -15.60 -13.29
N LYS A 105 -3.29 -16.48 -14.24
CA LYS A 105 -2.35 -17.47 -14.79
C LYS A 105 -1.20 -16.67 -15.36
N VAL A 106 -0.06 -16.69 -14.67
CA VAL A 106 1.15 -16.02 -15.13
C VAL A 106 1.57 -16.72 -16.40
N ASP A 107 1.52 -16.02 -17.50
CA ASP A 107 2.09 -16.52 -18.76
C ASP A 107 3.62 -16.51 -18.58
N LEU A 108 4.20 -17.70 -18.41
CA LEU A 108 5.63 -17.87 -18.19
C LEU A 108 6.51 -17.37 -19.37
N ASN A 109 5.88 -17.11 -20.52
CA ASN A 109 6.57 -16.55 -21.69
C ASN A 109 6.49 -15.02 -21.74
N LYS A 110 5.76 -14.39 -20.81
CA LYS A 110 5.61 -12.94 -20.76
C LYS A 110 6.36 -12.36 -19.57
N THR A 111 7.15 -11.33 -19.83
CA THR A 111 7.82 -10.55 -18.78
C THR A 111 6.82 -9.57 -18.18
N TYR A 112 6.74 -9.56 -16.85
CA TYR A 112 5.90 -8.64 -16.09
C TYR A 112 6.78 -7.74 -15.22
N LYS A 113 6.45 -6.45 -15.14
CA LYS A 113 7.05 -5.54 -14.17
C LYS A 113 6.58 -5.94 -12.77
N VAL A 114 7.51 -6.42 -11.95
CA VAL A 114 7.20 -6.93 -10.59
C VAL A 114 7.61 -5.96 -9.49
N ALA A 115 8.57 -5.09 -9.78
CA ALA A 115 9.06 -4.09 -8.85
C ALA A 115 9.51 -2.83 -9.60
N SER A 116 9.55 -1.71 -8.91
CA SER A 116 10.19 -0.47 -9.36
C SER A 116 10.71 0.31 -8.16
N GLY A 117 11.78 1.03 -8.37
CA GLY A 117 12.42 1.86 -7.35
C GLY A 117 13.30 2.90 -8.02
N THR A 118 14.15 3.52 -7.23
CA THR A 118 15.14 4.49 -7.67
C THR A 118 16.52 3.87 -7.61
N GLY A 119 17.44 4.31 -8.46
CA GLY A 119 18.85 4.01 -8.38
C GLY A 119 19.66 5.25 -8.78
N PHE A 120 20.91 5.29 -8.40
CA PHE A 120 21.81 6.40 -8.72
C PHE A 120 23.22 5.92 -9.06
N TYR A 121 23.85 6.59 -10.00
CA TYR A 121 25.19 6.26 -10.44
C TYR A 121 26.25 6.71 -9.43
N VAL A 122 27.21 5.83 -9.16
CA VAL A 122 28.36 6.09 -8.25
C VAL A 122 29.70 6.05 -8.99
N SER A 123 29.68 5.86 -10.31
CA SER A 123 30.89 5.94 -11.14
C SER A 123 30.58 6.35 -12.57
N ASN A 124 31.56 6.92 -13.25
CA ASN A 124 31.50 7.24 -14.68
C ASN A 124 31.49 6.00 -15.58
N THR A 125 31.68 4.82 -15.03
CA THR A 125 31.67 3.56 -15.79
C THR A 125 30.32 2.85 -15.73
N GLY A 126 29.29 3.46 -15.13
CA GLY A 126 27.93 2.94 -15.11
C GLY A 126 27.60 2.01 -13.92
N HIS A 127 28.38 2.06 -12.83
CA HIS A 127 27.98 1.43 -11.59
C HIS A 127 26.91 2.28 -10.91
N LEU A 128 25.85 1.62 -10.43
CA LEU A 128 24.76 2.28 -9.73
C LEU A 128 24.33 1.46 -8.51
N ILE A 129 23.80 2.15 -7.52
CA ILE A 129 23.29 1.59 -6.27
C ILE A 129 21.77 1.73 -6.26
N THR A 130 21.11 0.71 -5.72
CA THR A 130 19.69 0.68 -5.38
C THR A 130 19.49 -0.20 -4.14
N ASN A 131 18.24 -0.44 -3.70
CA ASN A 131 17.96 -1.42 -2.66
C ASN A 131 17.92 -2.85 -3.21
N ASP A 132 18.27 -3.83 -2.37
CA ASP A 132 18.18 -5.24 -2.67
C ASP A 132 16.74 -5.66 -2.95
N HIS A 133 15.77 -5.25 -2.10
CA HIS A 133 14.35 -5.58 -2.28
C HIS A 133 13.74 -5.06 -3.60
N VAL A 134 14.35 -4.07 -4.24
CA VAL A 134 13.91 -3.54 -5.55
C VAL A 134 14.28 -4.49 -6.68
N VAL A 135 15.34 -5.27 -6.53
CA VAL A 135 15.89 -6.15 -7.57
C VAL A 135 15.80 -7.63 -7.23
N ASP A 136 15.47 -7.97 -5.98
CA ASP A 136 15.36 -9.35 -5.52
C ASP A 136 14.31 -10.12 -6.34
N GLY A 137 14.67 -11.33 -6.76
CA GLY A 137 13.84 -12.20 -7.59
C GLY A 137 13.58 -11.69 -9.01
N CYS A 138 14.16 -10.57 -9.43
CA CYS A 138 14.03 -10.07 -10.79
C CYS A 138 14.88 -10.88 -11.76
N LYS A 139 14.25 -11.31 -12.88
CA LYS A 139 14.95 -11.99 -13.97
C LYS A 139 15.73 -11.01 -14.83
N ASP A 140 15.12 -9.87 -15.13
CA ASP A 140 15.69 -8.82 -15.97
C ASP A 140 15.57 -7.49 -15.21
N ILE A 141 16.68 -6.76 -15.11
CA ILE A 141 16.75 -5.46 -14.43
C ILE A 141 17.05 -4.40 -15.49
N LYS A 142 16.24 -3.35 -15.52
CA LYS A 142 16.41 -2.21 -16.41
C LYS A 142 16.46 -0.91 -15.64
N VAL A 143 17.32 -0.01 -16.06
CA VAL A 143 17.34 1.37 -15.59
C VAL A 143 16.70 2.23 -16.64
N GLN A 144 15.66 2.95 -16.27
CA GLN A 144 15.09 3.96 -17.13
C GLN A 144 15.77 5.31 -16.88
N SER A 145 16.33 5.90 -17.93
CA SER A 145 16.94 7.22 -17.86
C SER A 145 16.47 8.05 -19.06
N ASN A 146 15.85 9.21 -18.79
CA ASN A 146 15.31 10.10 -19.83
C ASN A 146 14.39 9.39 -20.85
N GLY A 147 13.58 8.43 -20.36
CA GLY A 147 12.66 7.66 -21.21
C GLY A 147 13.32 6.55 -22.04
N VAL A 148 14.59 6.25 -21.79
CA VAL A 148 15.33 5.16 -22.45
C VAL A 148 15.60 4.06 -21.44
N ASP A 149 15.23 2.83 -21.79
CA ASP A 149 15.57 1.63 -21.05
C ASP A 149 17.01 1.21 -21.30
N ILE A 150 17.78 1.07 -20.25
CA ILE A 150 19.18 0.67 -20.25
C ILE A 150 19.29 -0.70 -19.58
N ASP A 151 19.80 -1.68 -20.29
CA ASP A 151 20.04 -3.02 -19.74
C ASP A 151 21.11 -2.97 -18.67
N THR A 152 20.85 -3.71 -17.59
CA THR A 152 21.64 -3.65 -16.37
C THR A 152 21.93 -5.05 -15.86
N VAL A 153 23.10 -5.26 -15.30
CA VAL A 153 23.54 -6.52 -14.69
C VAL A 153 23.68 -6.33 -13.18
N LEU A 154 23.13 -7.25 -12.41
CA LEU A 154 23.33 -7.32 -10.97
C LEU A 154 24.74 -7.82 -10.69
N LEU A 155 25.55 -7.04 -9.97
CA LEU A 155 26.93 -7.40 -9.60
C LEU A 155 27.01 -7.99 -8.19
N ALA A 156 26.31 -7.40 -7.22
CA ALA A 156 26.34 -7.82 -5.83
C ALA A 156 25.08 -7.36 -5.11
N THR A 157 24.72 -8.08 -4.06
CA THR A 157 23.66 -7.70 -3.11
C THR A 157 24.17 -7.81 -1.67
N ASP A 158 23.59 -6.99 -0.82
CA ASP A 158 23.68 -7.09 0.64
C ASP A 158 22.25 -7.06 1.22
N PRO A 159 21.59 -8.22 1.32
CA PRO A 159 20.22 -8.30 1.84
C PRO A 159 20.09 -7.82 3.29
N LYS A 160 21.17 -7.86 4.08
CA LYS A 160 21.15 -7.39 5.47
C LYS A 160 20.98 -5.87 5.54
N ASN A 161 21.71 -5.14 4.70
CA ASN A 161 21.67 -3.70 4.63
C ASN A 161 20.73 -3.18 3.52
N ASP A 162 20.01 -4.10 2.86
CA ASP A 162 19.09 -3.79 1.77
C ASP A 162 19.74 -2.99 0.63
N LEU A 163 20.92 -3.44 0.18
CA LEU A 163 21.69 -2.77 -0.87
C LEU A 163 21.94 -3.70 -2.06
N ALA A 164 21.90 -3.15 -3.27
CA ALA A 164 22.32 -3.82 -4.49
C ALA A 164 23.22 -2.92 -5.35
N LEU A 165 24.28 -3.51 -5.89
CA LEU A 165 25.19 -2.90 -6.85
C LEU A 165 24.87 -3.45 -8.23
N LEU A 166 24.58 -2.54 -9.14
CA LEU A 166 24.27 -2.84 -10.54
C LEU A 166 25.32 -2.23 -11.48
N LYS A 167 25.39 -2.79 -12.68
CA LYS A 167 26.20 -2.28 -13.78
C LYS A 167 25.29 -2.02 -14.99
N ALA A 168 25.09 -0.77 -15.33
CA ALA A 168 24.39 -0.37 -16.53
C ALA A 168 25.37 -0.35 -17.74
N ASN A 169 24.86 -0.74 -18.90
CA ASN A 169 25.58 -0.57 -20.17
C ASN A 169 25.46 0.90 -20.65
N HIS A 170 25.96 1.80 -19.82
CA HIS A 170 25.86 3.24 -20.01
C HIS A 170 27.01 3.97 -19.34
N THR A 171 27.47 5.06 -19.96
CA THR A 171 28.43 5.99 -19.37
C THR A 171 27.67 7.24 -18.91
N PRO A 172 27.36 7.36 -17.59
CA PRO A 172 26.60 8.50 -17.11
C PRO A 172 27.46 9.78 -17.15
N SER A 173 26.83 10.90 -17.50
CA SER A 173 27.48 12.21 -17.48
C SER A 173 27.61 12.79 -16.06
N ILE A 174 26.77 12.29 -15.15
CA ILE A 174 26.73 12.70 -13.74
C ILE A 174 26.70 11.44 -12.88
N TYR A 175 27.52 11.40 -11.85
CA TYR A 175 27.53 10.38 -10.80
C TYR A 175 27.82 11.02 -9.46
N PHE A 176 27.39 10.38 -8.39
CA PHE A 176 27.54 10.88 -7.04
C PHE A 176 28.84 10.40 -6.40
N SER A 177 29.43 11.23 -5.56
CA SER A 177 30.52 10.82 -4.66
C SER A 177 29.92 10.30 -3.35
N ILE A 178 30.46 9.21 -2.84
CA ILE A 178 30.11 8.72 -1.51
C ILE A 178 30.85 9.58 -0.48
N SER A 179 30.15 10.04 0.55
CA SER A 179 30.76 10.78 1.65
C SER A 179 31.80 9.92 2.36
N ASP A 180 32.89 10.52 2.75
CA ASP A 180 33.92 9.94 3.63
C ASP A 180 33.63 10.18 5.14
N LYS A 181 32.50 10.83 5.43
CA LYS A 181 32.04 11.16 6.77
C LYS A 181 30.72 10.50 7.04
N ASP A 182 30.54 10.00 8.25
CA ASP A 182 29.25 9.57 8.74
C ASP A 182 28.27 10.76 8.84
N PRO A 183 26.95 10.51 8.71
CA PRO A 183 25.95 11.55 8.94
C PRO A 183 25.98 12.00 10.40
N GLU A 184 25.57 13.26 10.64
CA GLU A 184 25.44 13.84 11.97
C GLU A 184 23.97 14.10 12.31
N GLU A 185 23.59 14.01 13.59
CA GLU A 185 22.23 14.37 14.03
C GLU A 185 21.92 15.83 13.67
N LEU A 186 20.68 16.07 13.23
CA LEU A 186 20.19 17.37 12.75
C LEU A 186 20.84 17.88 11.46
N GLN A 187 21.68 17.07 10.81
CA GLN A 187 22.25 17.40 9.51
C GLN A 187 21.13 17.47 8.44
N ASP A 188 21.13 18.54 7.64
CA ASP A 188 20.24 18.67 6.49
C ASP A 188 20.50 17.57 5.46
N VAL A 189 19.43 16.97 4.96
CA VAL A 189 19.48 15.94 3.93
C VAL A 189 18.47 16.23 2.83
N ILE A 190 18.80 15.81 1.61
CA ILE A 190 17.94 15.82 0.44
C ILE A 190 17.84 14.40 -0.07
N VAL A 191 16.62 13.96 -0.32
CA VAL A 191 16.33 12.67 -0.95
C VAL A 191 15.82 12.92 -2.36
N ALA A 192 16.35 12.19 -3.32
CA ALA A 192 15.90 12.22 -4.71
C ALA A 192 15.34 10.85 -5.12
N GLY A 193 14.23 10.84 -5.86
CA GLY A 193 13.64 9.59 -6.30
C GLY A 193 12.48 9.75 -7.28
N TYR A 194 11.91 8.62 -7.66
CA TYR A 194 10.77 8.51 -8.58
C TYR A 194 9.59 7.87 -7.84
N PRO A 195 8.89 8.62 -6.95
CA PRO A 195 7.76 8.08 -6.21
C PRO A 195 6.67 7.60 -7.18
N PHE A 196 6.12 6.41 -6.86
CA PHE A 196 5.08 5.73 -7.64
C PHE A 196 5.48 5.25 -9.04
N GLY A 197 6.77 5.35 -9.42
CA GLY A 197 7.29 4.91 -10.71
C GLY A 197 6.74 5.68 -11.91
N ASP A 198 7.10 5.22 -13.11
CA ASP A 198 6.77 5.90 -14.37
C ASP A 198 5.28 5.96 -14.69
N ASP A 199 4.48 5.05 -14.14
CA ASP A 199 3.03 4.99 -14.37
C ASP A 199 2.30 6.25 -13.87
N ILE A 200 2.91 6.98 -12.89
CA ILE A 200 2.33 8.19 -12.33
C ILE A 200 3.15 9.43 -12.70
N SER A 201 4.48 9.36 -12.64
CA SER A 201 5.34 10.50 -12.96
C SER A 201 6.77 10.07 -13.29
N SER A 202 7.21 10.35 -14.49
CA SER A 202 8.59 10.16 -14.94
C SER A 202 9.56 11.24 -14.46
N SER A 203 9.08 12.26 -13.73
CA SER A 203 9.91 13.34 -13.21
C SER A 203 10.48 13.00 -11.84
N ILE A 204 11.78 13.23 -11.67
CA ILE A 204 12.42 13.12 -10.34
C ILE A 204 11.77 14.07 -9.35
N LYS A 205 11.60 13.60 -8.11
CA LYS A 205 11.11 14.39 -6.98
C LYS A 205 12.20 14.51 -5.94
N PHE A 206 12.24 15.66 -5.29
CA PHE A 206 13.14 15.94 -4.19
C PHE A 206 12.33 16.17 -2.93
N THR A 207 12.77 15.57 -1.82
CA THR A 207 12.27 15.88 -0.48
C THR A 207 13.44 16.26 0.38
N GLN A 208 13.22 17.17 1.32
CA GLN A 208 14.23 17.66 2.24
C GLN A 208 13.79 17.36 3.68
N GLY A 209 14.75 17.10 4.53
CA GLY A 209 14.58 16.87 5.95
C GLY A 209 15.92 16.94 6.67
N ILE A 210 15.96 16.35 7.85
CA ILE A 210 17.17 16.22 8.65
C ILE A 210 17.40 14.78 9.09
N VAL A 211 18.61 14.47 9.48
CA VAL A 211 18.92 13.24 10.21
C VAL A 211 18.31 13.35 11.61
N SER A 212 17.31 12.51 11.89
CA SER A 212 16.56 12.52 13.16
C SER A 212 17.12 11.53 14.19
N SER A 213 17.90 10.52 13.76
CA SER A 213 18.60 9.57 14.63
C SER A 213 19.73 8.89 13.86
N LEU A 214 20.86 8.63 14.52
CA LEU A 214 22.00 7.86 13.96
C LEU A 214 21.83 6.35 14.12
N ALA A 215 20.69 5.88 14.62
CA ALA A 215 20.36 4.46 14.71
C ALA A 215 18.99 4.19 14.07
N GLY A 216 18.91 3.11 13.32
CA GLY A 216 17.66 2.58 12.79
C GLY A 216 16.80 1.91 13.85
N ILE A 217 15.73 1.24 13.42
CA ILE A 217 14.83 0.48 14.29
C ILE A 217 15.61 -0.64 14.98
N GLY A 218 15.32 -0.89 16.26
CA GLY A 218 16.04 -1.90 17.04
C GLY A 218 17.48 -1.53 17.41
N ASN A 219 17.87 -0.24 17.33
CA ASN A 219 19.23 0.25 17.50
C ASN A 219 20.22 -0.29 16.46
N ASP A 220 19.77 -0.44 15.24
CA ASP A 220 20.63 -0.82 14.12
C ASP A 220 21.48 0.38 13.68
N TYR A 221 22.77 0.34 13.99
CA TYR A 221 23.72 1.41 13.63
C TYR A 221 24.23 1.32 12.18
N SER A 222 23.80 0.35 11.39
CA SER A 222 24.01 0.35 9.94
C SER A 222 23.01 1.26 9.20
N GLN A 223 22.02 1.78 9.93
CA GLN A 223 20.97 2.62 9.43
C GLN A 223 20.87 3.91 10.25
N PHE A 224 20.42 4.98 9.63
CA PHE A 224 20.04 6.22 10.30
C PHE A 224 18.61 6.62 9.89
N GLN A 225 17.95 7.41 10.69
CA GLN A 225 16.60 7.86 10.43
C GLN A 225 16.59 9.30 9.94
N ILE A 226 15.69 9.61 9.04
CA ILE A 226 15.44 10.96 8.52
C ILE A 226 13.95 11.29 8.62
N ASP A 227 13.62 12.56 8.70
CA ASP A 227 12.24 13.06 8.70
C ASP A 227 11.77 13.53 7.31
N ALA A 228 12.62 13.43 6.29
CA ALA A 228 12.24 13.69 4.91
C ALA A 228 11.11 12.74 4.47
N ALA A 229 10.11 13.29 3.80
CA ALA A 229 8.97 12.48 3.32
C ALA A 229 9.43 11.46 2.28
N LEU A 230 9.21 10.17 2.55
CA LEU A 230 9.47 9.07 1.63
C LEU A 230 8.16 8.42 1.20
N GLN A 231 8.12 7.96 -0.06
CA GLN A 231 6.99 7.27 -0.64
C GLN A 231 7.47 6.04 -1.44
N PRO A 232 6.59 5.04 -1.69
CA PRO A 232 6.94 3.91 -2.55
C PRO A 232 7.51 4.40 -3.88
N GLY A 233 8.65 3.83 -4.30
CA GLY A 233 9.41 4.29 -5.45
C GLY A 233 10.63 5.16 -5.11
N ASN A 234 10.68 5.76 -3.92
CA ASN A 234 11.91 6.41 -3.44
C ASN A 234 12.96 5.41 -2.95
N SER A 235 12.56 4.15 -2.67
CA SER A 235 13.49 3.07 -2.32
C SER A 235 14.63 2.97 -3.33
N GLY A 236 15.86 2.91 -2.84
CA GLY A 236 17.08 2.88 -3.63
C GLY A 236 17.58 4.25 -4.06
N GLY A 237 16.85 5.34 -3.76
CA GLY A 237 17.24 6.71 -4.05
C GLY A 237 18.36 7.21 -3.13
N PRO A 238 19.17 8.20 -3.62
CA PRO A 238 20.23 8.78 -2.82
C PRO A 238 19.69 9.66 -1.72
N ILE A 239 20.29 9.56 -0.53
CA ILE A 239 20.20 10.55 0.53
C ILE A 239 21.52 11.34 0.48
N VAL A 240 21.45 12.60 0.19
CA VAL A 240 22.65 13.46 0.03
C VAL A 240 22.68 14.60 1.03
N ASP A 241 23.90 15.08 1.31
CA ASP A 241 24.10 16.35 1.99
C ASP A 241 23.80 17.55 1.06
N ILE A 242 23.90 18.77 1.57
CA ILE A 242 23.70 20.02 0.80
C ILE A 242 24.75 20.23 -0.30
N TYR A 243 25.83 19.44 -0.29
CA TYR A 243 26.90 19.50 -1.31
C TYR A 243 26.75 18.40 -2.36
N GLY A 244 25.76 17.49 -2.20
CA GLY A 244 25.52 16.40 -3.11
C GLY A 244 26.33 15.13 -2.84
N ASN A 245 27.00 15.00 -1.69
CA ASN A 245 27.66 13.77 -1.30
C ASN A 245 26.66 12.78 -0.74
N ILE A 246 26.79 11.50 -1.09
CA ILE A 246 25.91 10.42 -0.61
C ILE A 246 26.20 10.15 0.86
N LEU A 247 25.18 10.28 1.69
CA LEU A 247 25.16 9.88 3.10
C LEU A 247 24.53 8.51 3.29
N GLY A 248 23.59 8.12 2.42
CA GLY A 248 22.88 6.85 2.52
C GLY A 248 22.00 6.57 1.32
N VAL A 249 21.28 5.45 1.43
CA VAL A 249 20.31 4.99 0.44
C VAL A 249 18.93 4.94 1.10
N ALA A 250 17.95 5.58 0.47
CA ALA A 250 16.60 5.66 1.03
C ALA A 250 15.91 4.30 0.98
N VAL A 251 15.31 3.91 2.09
CA VAL A 251 14.39 2.78 2.17
C VAL A 251 13.01 3.36 2.47
N ALA A 252 12.16 3.43 1.44
CA ALA A 252 10.77 3.85 1.59
C ALA A 252 9.93 2.66 1.99
N ASN A 253 9.43 2.69 3.21
CA ASN A 253 8.48 1.73 3.74
C ASN A 253 9.03 0.61 4.61
N LEU A 254 9.32 0.95 5.83
CA LEU A 254 9.07 -0.02 6.90
C LEU A 254 7.57 0.08 7.22
N GLY A 255 6.74 -0.70 6.52
CA GLY A 255 5.31 -0.75 6.82
C GLY A 255 5.13 -1.06 8.31
N PHE A 256 4.21 -0.35 8.99
CA PHE A 256 3.89 -0.56 10.40
C PHE A 256 3.69 -2.05 10.72
N GLN A 257 3.12 -2.83 9.79
CA GLN A 257 2.93 -4.26 9.94
C GLN A 257 4.27 -5.01 10.09
N LYS A 258 5.26 -4.71 9.25
CA LYS A 258 6.59 -5.34 9.35
C LYS A 258 7.29 -4.98 10.67
N ILE A 259 7.14 -3.74 11.12
CA ILE A 259 7.66 -3.34 12.44
C ILE A 259 7.00 -4.14 13.56
N MET A 260 5.67 -4.33 13.50
CA MET A 260 4.94 -5.12 14.49
C MET A 260 5.27 -6.62 14.43
N ASP A 261 5.56 -7.16 13.25
CA ASP A 261 5.93 -8.56 13.07
C ASP A 261 7.36 -8.85 13.59
N ASP A 262 8.27 -7.86 13.44
CA ASP A 262 9.67 -8.02 13.82
C ASP A 262 9.96 -7.66 15.30
N TYR A 263 9.18 -6.73 15.89
CA TYR A 263 9.47 -6.13 17.21
C TYR A 263 8.26 -6.05 18.15
N GLY A 264 7.05 -6.48 17.71
CA GLY A 264 5.78 -6.38 18.45
C GLY A 264 5.46 -7.47 19.46
#